data_ce8c45bd0c9c8599dce2bcf2732474b9
#
_entry.id   ce8c45bd0c9c8599dce2bcf2732474b9
#
_cell.length_a   1.000
_cell.length_b   1.000
_cell.length_c   1.000
_cell.angle_alpha   90.00
_cell.angle_beta   90.00
_cell.angle_gamma   90.00
#
_symmetry.space_group_name_H-M   'P 1'
#
loop_
_entity.id
_entity.type
_entity.pdbx_description
1 polymer ?
#
loop_
_entity_poly.entity_id
_entity_poly.type
_entity_poly.pdbx_seq_one_letter_code
_entity_poly.pdbx_strand_id
1 'polypeptide(L)'
;MTNKIVEYKDLIVFHPGQYVEELIEDYNLTQKEFAERLGVSEMKLGKLVNGEESISNDIARKLAKITNISIITWLNLQNAYDVKIAEIVKQK
;
A
#
# COMPACT_ATOMS: atom_id res chain seq x y z
N MET A 1 4.30 16.24 -0.66
CA MET A 1 4.03 15.15 -1.59
C MET A 1 4.52 13.83 -1.02
N THR A 2 3.68 12.84 -1.08
CA THR A 2 4.00 11.53 -0.51
C THR A 2 4.72 10.67 -1.54
N ASN A 3 5.74 9.96 -1.11
CA ASN A 3 6.50 9.09 -1.98
C ASN A 3 6.09 7.64 -1.79
N LYS A 4 5.48 7.07 -2.82
CA LYS A 4 5.17 5.64 -2.85
C LYS A 4 6.39 4.84 -3.22
N ILE A 5 7.35 5.49 -3.86
CA ILE A 5 8.60 4.89 -4.29
C ILE A 5 9.72 5.70 -3.65
N VAL A 6 10.61 5.03 -2.96
CA VAL A 6 11.75 5.67 -2.30
C VAL A 6 13.02 5.14 -2.95
N GLU A 7 13.89 6.07 -3.37
CA GLU A 7 15.18 5.71 -3.93
C GLU A 7 16.28 6.21 -3.02
N TYR A 8 17.27 5.37 -2.77
CA TYR A 8 18.44 5.73 -2.00
C TYR A 8 19.63 4.96 -2.53
N LYS A 9 20.61 5.69 -3.07
CA LYS A 9 21.73 5.08 -3.79
C LYS A 9 21.16 4.21 -4.91
N ASP A 10 21.38 2.92 -4.91
CA ASP A 10 20.84 2.04 -5.94
C ASP A 10 19.64 1.21 -5.45
N LEU A 11 19.07 1.61 -4.30
CA LEU A 11 17.93 0.90 -3.72
C LEU A 11 16.62 1.57 -4.12
N ILE A 12 15.67 0.77 -4.54
CA ILE A 12 14.31 1.23 -4.86
C ILE A 12 13.35 0.48 -3.96
N VAL A 13 12.49 1.22 -3.26
CA VAL A 13 11.56 0.65 -2.30
C VAL A 13 10.15 1.09 -2.65
N PHE A 14 9.24 0.11 -2.78
CA PHE A 14 7.86 0.36 -3.14
C PHE A 14 6.95 0.18 -1.94
N HIS A 15 6.16 1.20 -1.63
CA HIS A 15 5.11 1.08 -0.61
C HIS A 15 3.98 0.22 -1.18
N PRO A 16 3.36 -0.66 -0.37
CA PRO A 16 2.26 -1.50 -0.87
C PRO A 16 1.07 -0.72 -1.43
N GLY A 17 0.90 0.55 -1.05
CA GLY A 17 -0.10 1.41 -1.66
C GLY A 17 0.04 1.54 -3.17
N GLN A 18 1.27 1.37 -3.68
CA GLN A 18 1.52 1.35 -5.11
C GLN A 18 0.77 0.20 -5.79
N TYR A 19 0.77 -0.96 -5.17
CA TYR A 19 0.04 -2.13 -5.71
C TYR A 19 -1.45 -1.91 -5.65
N VAL A 20 -1.93 -1.27 -4.58
CA VAL A 20 -3.35 -0.95 -4.45
C VAL A 20 -3.78 -0.01 -5.58
N GLU A 21 -2.96 1.01 -5.88
CA GLU A 21 -3.27 1.94 -6.95
C GLU A 21 -3.35 1.22 -8.30
N GLU A 22 -2.43 0.30 -8.56
CA GLU A 22 -2.44 -0.48 -9.79
C GLU A 22 -3.68 -1.35 -9.89
N LEU A 23 -4.12 -1.94 -8.78
CA LEU A 23 -5.33 -2.75 -8.77
C LEU A 23 -6.58 -1.93 -9.05
N ILE A 24 -6.64 -0.71 -8.52
CA ILE A 24 -7.76 0.19 -8.80
C ILE A 24 -7.85 0.44 -10.31
N GLU A 25 -6.72 0.69 -10.94
CA GLU A 25 -6.68 0.89 -12.40
C GLU A 25 -7.05 -0.38 -13.14
N ASP A 26 -6.50 -1.51 -12.73
CA ASP A 26 -6.78 -2.80 -13.38
C ASP A 26 -8.25 -3.17 -13.30
N TYR A 27 -8.90 -2.84 -12.20
CA TYR A 27 -10.33 -3.13 -12.01
C TYR A 27 -11.21 -2.09 -12.69
N ASN A 28 -10.60 -1.06 -13.26
CA ASN A 28 -11.30 0.02 -13.94
C ASN A 28 -12.31 0.71 -13.02
N LEU A 29 -11.89 0.95 -11.78
CA LEU A 29 -12.70 1.62 -10.77
C LEU A 29 -12.12 2.99 -10.46
N THR A 30 -12.99 3.87 -9.95
CA THR A 30 -12.49 5.11 -9.34
C THR A 30 -12.01 4.80 -7.93
N GLN A 31 -11.21 5.71 -7.39
CA GLN A 31 -10.74 5.56 -6.01
C GLN A 31 -11.94 5.53 -5.03
N LYS A 32 -12.95 6.33 -5.31
CA LYS A 32 -14.16 6.35 -4.50
C LYS A 32 -14.87 4.99 -4.52
N GLU A 33 -15.01 4.41 -5.72
CA GLU A 33 -15.66 3.10 -5.87
C GLU A 33 -14.89 2.01 -5.14
N PHE A 34 -13.57 2.04 -5.26
CA PHE A 34 -12.74 1.06 -4.59
C PHE A 34 -12.85 1.20 -3.07
N ALA A 35 -12.85 2.44 -2.57
CA ALA A 35 -13.00 2.70 -1.13
C ALA A 35 -14.32 2.14 -0.61
N GLU A 36 -15.40 2.31 -1.37
CA GLU A 36 -16.70 1.78 -0.99
C GLU A 36 -16.68 0.25 -0.91
N ARG A 37 -16.07 -0.39 -1.89
CA ARG A 37 -15.98 -1.86 -1.89
C ARG A 37 -15.09 -2.37 -0.77
N LEU A 38 -14.04 -1.62 -0.47
CA LEU A 38 -13.11 -1.98 0.60
C LEU A 38 -13.72 -1.74 1.98
N GLY A 39 -14.68 -0.82 2.07
CA GLY A 39 -15.30 -0.50 3.34
C GLY A 39 -14.52 0.53 4.15
N VAL A 40 -13.84 1.44 3.48
CA VAL A 40 -13.10 2.52 4.13
C VAL A 40 -13.48 3.84 3.48
N SER A 41 -13.13 4.95 4.13
CA SER A 41 -13.37 6.25 3.54
C SER A 41 -12.42 6.48 2.36
N GLU A 42 -12.86 7.35 1.45
CA GLU A 42 -12.02 7.72 0.32
C GLU A 42 -10.72 8.38 0.78
N MET A 43 -10.80 9.18 1.85
CA MET A 43 -9.63 9.83 2.43
C MET A 43 -8.62 8.79 2.92
N LYS A 44 -9.10 7.77 3.63
CA LYS A 44 -8.21 6.73 4.13
C LYS A 44 -7.56 5.96 2.99
N LEU A 45 -8.32 5.64 1.96
CA LEU A 45 -7.76 4.97 0.79
C LEU A 45 -6.73 5.87 0.10
N GLY A 46 -7.01 7.16 0.00
CA GLY A 46 -6.06 8.11 -0.58
C GLY A 46 -4.73 8.12 0.15
N LYS A 47 -4.78 8.12 1.47
CA LYS A 47 -3.55 8.06 2.26
C LYS A 47 -2.79 6.75 2.03
N LEU A 48 -3.52 5.66 1.92
CA LEU A 48 -2.89 4.37 1.68
C LEU A 48 -2.18 4.33 0.33
N VAL A 49 -2.87 4.75 -0.74
CA VAL A 49 -2.27 4.71 -2.08
C VAL A 49 -1.13 5.71 -2.22
N ASN A 50 -1.14 6.77 -1.44
CA ASN A 50 -0.06 7.76 -1.44
C ASN A 50 1.12 7.37 -0.55
N GLY A 51 1.03 6.23 0.14
CA GLY A 51 2.11 5.77 1.00
C GLY A 51 2.16 6.45 2.35
N GLU A 52 1.07 7.13 2.75
CA GLU A 52 1.02 7.85 4.02
C GLU A 52 0.52 6.98 5.17
N GLU A 53 -0.05 5.84 4.87
CA GLU A 53 -0.51 4.89 5.88
C GLU A 53 -0.03 3.49 5.56
N SER A 54 0.23 2.73 6.62
CA SER A 54 0.62 1.35 6.50
C SER A 54 -0.58 0.44 6.33
N ILE A 55 -0.36 -0.72 5.73
CA ILE A 55 -1.39 -1.75 5.66
C ILE A 55 -1.47 -2.44 7.02
N SER A 56 -2.55 -2.16 7.76
CA SER A 56 -2.84 -2.81 9.03
C SER A 56 -3.45 -4.19 8.80
N ASN A 57 -3.58 -4.97 9.88
CA ASN A 57 -4.26 -6.26 9.79
C ASN A 57 -5.69 -6.11 9.26
N ASP A 58 -6.39 -5.06 9.70
CA ASP A 58 -7.75 -4.82 9.24
C ASP A 58 -7.81 -4.52 7.75
N ILE A 59 -6.93 -3.64 7.28
CA ILE A 59 -6.86 -3.30 5.86
C ILE A 59 -6.44 -4.53 5.04
N ALA A 60 -5.50 -5.32 5.55
CA ALA A 60 -5.07 -6.53 4.85
C ALA A 60 -6.23 -7.51 4.67
N ARG A 61 -7.06 -7.68 5.71
CA ARG A 61 -8.23 -8.55 5.60
C ARG A 61 -9.22 -8.03 4.55
N LYS A 62 -9.44 -6.73 4.54
CA LYS A 62 -10.36 -6.11 3.59
C LYS A 62 -9.84 -6.24 2.16
N LEU A 63 -8.54 -6.00 1.97
CA LEU A 63 -7.93 -6.15 0.67
C LEU A 63 -7.97 -7.59 0.17
N ALA A 64 -7.72 -8.55 1.06
CA ALA A 64 -7.73 -9.96 0.69
C ALA A 64 -9.10 -10.39 0.17
N LYS A 65 -10.17 -9.82 0.71
CA LYS A 65 -11.53 -10.17 0.29
C LYS A 65 -11.81 -9.80 -1.16
N ILE A 66 -11.29 -8.66 -1.62
CA ILE A 66 -11.66 -8.15 -2.94
C ILE A 66 -10.56 -8.36 -3.98
N THR A 67 -9.35 -8.72 -3.57
CA THR A 67 -8.24 -8.86 -4.51
C THR A 67 -7.77 -10.29 -4.71
N ASN A 68 -8.21 -11.23 -3.88
CA ASN A 68 -7.72 -12.61 -3.84
C ASN A 68 -6.23 -12.71 -3.53
N ILE A 69 -5.64 -11.64 -3.04
CA ILE A 69 -4.26 -11.65 -2.54
C ILE A 69 -4.36 -11.86 -1.04
N SER A 70 -3.61 -12.84 -0.51
CA SER A 70 -3.78 -13.26 0.88
C SER A 70 -3.44 -12.15 1.88
N ILE A 71 -4.01 -12.27 3.07
CA ILE A 71 -3.73 -11.36 4.17
C ILE A 71 -2.22 -11.32 4.44
N ILE A 72 -1.60 -12.49 4.50
CA ILE A 72 -0.17 -12.60 4.79
C ILE A 72 0.67 -11.91 3.72
N THR A 73 0.27 -12.04 2.46
CA THR A 73 1.00 -11.37 1.38
C THR A 73 0.97 -9.86 1.56
N TRP A 74 -0.20 -9.29 1.87
CA TRP A 74 -0.32 -7.86 2.10
C TRP A 74 0.54 -7.41 3.27
N LEU A 75 0.52 -8.16 4.37
CA LEU A 75 1.32 -7.83 5.55
C LEU A 75 2.80 -7.96 5.27
N ASN A 76 3.20 -8.95 4.49
CA ASN A 76 4.61 -9.13 4.12
C ASN A 76 5.11 -8.00 3.25
N LEU A 77 4.27 -7.50 2.33
CA LEU A 77 4.64 -6.36 1.50
C LEU A 77 4.91 -5.13 2.35
N GLN A 78 4.05 -4.89 3.34
CA GLN A 78 4.23 -3.76 4.24
C GLN A 78 5.49 -3.94 5.07
N ASN A 79 5.69 -5.14 5.60
CA ASN A 79 6.87 -5.41 6.43
C ASN A 79 8.16 -5.25 5.63
N ALA A 80 8.18 -5.72 4.40
CA ALA A 80 9.35 -5.59 3.54
C ALA A 80 9.68 -4.11 3.30
N TYR A 81 8.65 -3.29 3.08
CA TYR A 81 8.83 -1.86 2.92
C TYR A 81 9.40 -1.25 4.20
N ASP A 82 8.81 -1.58 5.35
CA ASP A 82 9.23 -1.02 6.63
C ASP A 82 10.71 -1.36 6.93
N VAL A 83 11.11 -2.60 6.66
CA VAL A 83 12.47 -3.04 6.89
C VAL A 83 13.45 -2.26 6.00
N LYS A 84 13.11 -2.08 4.73
CA LYS A 84 13.98 -1.35 3.81
C LYS A 84 14.11 0.11 4.19
N ILE A 85 12.99 0.75 4.58
CA ILE A 85 13.03 2.13 5.03
C ILE A 85 13.91 2.27 6.27
N ALA A 86 13.78 1.33 7.21
CA ALA A 86 14.61 1.35 8.42
C ALA A 86 16.09 1.23 8.09
N GLU A 87 16.42 0.37 7.12
CA GLU A 87 17.81 0.21 6.68
C GLU A 87 18.35 1.50 6.05
N ILE A 88 17.54 2.16 5.22
CA ILE A 88 17.94 3.40 4.58
C ILE A 88 18.19 4.49 5.62
N VAL A 89 17.29 4.63 6.58
CA VAL A 89 17.41 5.62 7.65
C VAL A 89 18.67 5.36 8.48
N LYS A 90 18.96 4.09 8.74
CA LYS A 90 20.10 3.70 9.57
C LYS A 90 21.43 4.01 8.90
N GLN A 91 21.47 4.04 7.56
CA GLN A 91 22.70 4.29 6.81
C GLN A 91 23.06 5.77 6.73
N LYS A 92 22.20 6.65 7.15
CA LYS A 92 22.47 8.09 7.14
C LYS A 92 23.36 8.53 8.33
#